data_662cc96a5aa2339693cd1845b0010271
#
_entry.id   662cc96a5aa2339693cd1845b0010271
#
_cell.length_a   1.000
_cell.length_b   1.000
_cell.length_c   1.000
_cell.angle_alpha   90.00
_cell.angle_beta   90.00
_cell.angle_gamma   90.00
#
_symmetry.space_group_name_H-M   'P 1'
#
loop_
_entity.id
_entity.type
_entity.pdbx_description
1 polymer ?
#
loop_
_entity_poly.entity_id
_entity_poly.type
_entity_poly.pdbx_seq_one_letter_code
_entity_poly.pdbx_strand_id
1 'polypeptide(L)'
;MTRISELPLRGAGGEPVDFARTIVSHGVAELPPNRVDLAGRTLETTLPVARGARTVRITEQAGKLRIEGSADPKLTQTVTHMFRLDEDLSRFYELVREDELAWCALGAGRMLRAPTVFEDVVKTICTLVRTTNRGIATGHQPQKCLPMAPVALLIPA
;
A
#
# COMPACT_ATOMS: atom_id res chain seq x y z
N MET A 1 18.04 19.20 -0.28
CA MET A 1 17.87 18.39 0.95
C MET A 1 16.58 17.60 0.85
N THR A 2 16.66 16.27 0.84
CA THR A 2 15.46 15.39 0.85
C THR A 2 14.80 15.52 2.21
N ARG A 3 13.56 15.97 2.25
CA ARG A 3 12.79 16.05 3.50
C ARG A 3 12.30 14.65 3.86
N ILE A 4 12.41 14.29 5.12
CA ILE A 4 12.10 12.98 5.67
C ILE A 4 11.06 13.16 6.76
N SER A 5 10.03 12.31 6.74
CA SER A 5 9.07 12.15 7.82
C SER A 5 9.15 10.72 8.36
N GLU A 6 8.93 10.53 9.65
CA GLU A 6 8.89 9.21 10.28
C GLU A 6 7.54 8.98 10.94
N LEU A 7 7.05 7.74 10.85
CA LEU A 7 5.85 7.25 11.51
C LEU A 7 6.17 5.96 12.27
N PRO A 8 5.65 5.74 13.48
CA PRO A 8 5.73 4.44 14.13
C PRO A 8 4.95 3.42 13.29
N LEU A 9 5.53 2.24 13.07
CA LEU A 9 4.88 1.13 12.37
C LEU A 9 4.07 0.31 13.39
N ARG A 10 3.01 0.93 13.90
CA ARG A 10 2.08 0.37 14.89
C ARG A 10 0.66 0.77 14.55
N GLY A 11 -0.31 -0.10 14.87
CA GLY A 11 -1.73 0.23 14.77
C GLY A 11 -2.20 1.15 15.90
N ALA A 12 -3.44 1.59 15.82
CA ALA A 12 -4.04 2.52 16.80
C ALA A 12 -4.11 1.95 18.23
N GLY A 13 -4.21 0.63 18.39
CA GLY A 13 -4.13 -0.06 19.67
C GLY A 13 -2.69 -0.32 20.16
N GLY A 14 -1.68 0.15 19.44
CA GLY A 14 -0.26 -0.05 19.75
C GLY A 14 0.30 -1.39 19.27
N GLU A 15 -0.51 -2.20 18.61
CA GLU A 15 -0.15 -3.51 18.10
C GLU A 15 0.85 -3.42 16.94
N PRO A 16 1.71 -4.46 16.74
CA PRO A 16 2.70 -4.45 15.68
C PRO A 16 2.04 -4.48 14.28
N VAL A 17 2.75 -3.96 13.29
CA VAL A 17 2.38 -4.05 11.87
C VAL A 17 3.55 -4.65 11.10
N ASP A 18 3.30 -5.71 10.34
CA ASP A 18 4.31 -6.29 9.45
C ASP A 18 4.28 -5.58 8.10
N PHE A 19 5.34 -4.86 7.81
CA PHE A 19 5.50 -4.10 6.57
C PHE A 19 5.38 -4.96 5.31
N ALA A 20 6.12 -6.07 5.26
CA ALA A 20 6.15 -6.92 4.08
C ALA A 20 4.79 -7.57 3.83
N ARG A 21 4.18 -8.17 4.86
CA ARG A 21 2.86 -8.78 4.76
C ARG A 21 1.77 -7.77 4.39
N THR A 22 1.85 -6.54 4.92
CA THR A 22 0.89 -5.48 4.56
C THR A 22 1.01 -5.12 3.08
N ILE A 23 2.24 -4.96 2.55
CA ILE A 23 2.43 -4.61 1.13
C ILE A 23 1.95 -5.72 0.21
N VAL A 24 2.28 -6.99 0.48
CA VAL A 24 1.90 -8.12 -0.39
C VAL A 24 0.51 -8.67 -0.09
N SER A 25 -0.26 -7.99 0.74
CA SER A 25 -1.58 -8.45 1.19
C SER A 25 -2.59 -8.71 0.06
N HIS A 26 -2.38 -8.10 -1.11
CA HIS A 26 -3.17 -8.33 -2.31
C HIS A 26 -2.35 -8.06 -3.57
N GLY A 27 -2.74 -8.68 -4.69
CA GLY A 27 -1.98 -8.68 -5.94
C GLY A 27 -1.90 -7.35 -6.70
N VAL A 28 -2.49 -6.26 -6.17
CA VAL A 28 -2.44 -4.93 -6.80
C VAL A 28 -1.31 -4.05 -6.27
N ALA A 29 -0.60 -4.50 -5.25
CA ALA A 29 0.50 -3.73 -4.66
C ALA A 29 1.65 -3.46 -5.64
N GLU A 30 1.88 -4.38 -6.59
CA GLU A 30 2.93 -4.26 -7.62
C GLU A 30 2.47 -3.53 -8.88
N LEU A 31 1.18 -3.13 -8.95
CA LEU A 31 0.70 -2.38 -10.11
C LEU A 31 1.20 -0.93 -10.05
N PRO A 32 1.59 -0.35 -11.21
CA PRO A 32 1.95 1.05 -11.27
C PRO A 32 0.87 1.95 -10.62
N PRO A 33 1.28 3.03 -9.92
CA PRO A 33 2.61 3.61 -9.86
C PRO A 33 3.54 3.00 -8.80
N ASN A 34 3.17 1.90 -8.17
CA ASN A 34 3.94 1.28 -7.11
C ASN A 34 5.16 0.52 -7.64
N ARG A 35 6.25 0.55 -6.86
CA ARG A 35 7.42 -0.32 -7.01
C ARG A 35 7.74 -0.91 -5.64
N VAL A 36 7.75 -2.21 -5.54
CA VAL A 36 7.99 -2.94 -4.30
C VAL A 36 9.36 -3.59 -4.32
N ASP A 37 10.14 -3.35 -3.28
CA ASP A 37 11.38 -4.07 -2.98
C ASP A 37 11.24 -4.68 -1.58
N LEU A 38 10.89 -5.96 -1.52
CA LEU A 38 10.70 -6.66 -0.24
C LEU A 38 12.04 -6.91 0.48
N ALA A 39 13.13 -7.14 -0.25
CA ALA A 39 14.45 -7.36 0.34
C ALA A 39 14.97 -6.07 1.00
N GLY A 40 14.80 -4.94 0.32
CA GLY A 40 15.13 -3.61 0.84
C GLY A 40 14.05 -3.02 1.76
N ARG A 41 12.94 -3.74 2.02
CA ARG A 41 11.78 -3.28 2.82
C ARG A 41 11.30 -1.89 2.39
N THR A 42 11.10 -1.71 1.09
CA THR A 42 10.81 -0.41 0.48
C THR A 42 9.60 -0.49 -0.44
N LEU A 43 8.73 0.51 -0.34
CA LEU A 43 7.66 0.80 -1.26
C LEU A 43 7.90 2.20 -1.86
N GLU A 44 8.08 2.28 -3.17
CA GLU A 44 8.04 3.55 -3.89
C GLU A 44 6.66 3.70 -4.52
N THR A 45 6.01 4.84 -4.31
CA THR A 45 4.66 5.11 -4.81
C THR A 45 4.47 6.60 -5.11
N THR A 46 3.49 6.93 -5.94
CA THR A 46 3.14 8.32 -6.25
C THR A 46 1.87 8.71 -5.52
N LEU A 47 1.98 9.72 -4.65
CA LEU A 47 0.89 10.17 -3.79
C LEU A 47 0.39 11.56 -4.21
N PRO A 48 -0.92 11.82 -4.07
CA PRO A 48 -1.48 13.14 -4.30
C PRO A 48 -1.00 14.12 -3.22
N VAL A 49 -0.64 15.31 -3.63
CA VAL A 49 -0.26 16.43 -2.77
C VAL A 49 -1.11 17.65 -3.12
N ALA A 50 -1.03 18.72 -2.33
CA ALA A 50 -1.82 19.93 -2.55
C ALA A 50 -1.66 20.54 -3.96
N ARG A 51 -0.52 20.33 -4.62
CA ARG A 51 -0.28 20.77 -6.00
C ARG A 51 0.28 19.60 -6.81
N GLY A 52 -0.62 18.76 -7.37
CA GLY A 52 -0.25 17.64 -8.23
C GLY A 52 0.02 16.33 -7.50
N ALA A 53 1.05 15.61 -7.89
CA ALA A 53 1.44 14.33 -7.32
C ALA A 53 2.95 14.29 -7.05
N ARG A 54 3.36 13.46 -6.11
CA ARG A 54 4.77 13.29 -5.76
C ARG A 54 5.12 11.84 -5.53
N THR A 55 6.19 11.39 -6.15
CA THR A 55 6.75 10.08 -5.86
C THR A 55 7.51 10.15 -4.54
N VAL A 56 7.20 9.23 -3.66
CA VAL A 56 7.80 9.06 -2.33
C VAL A 56 8.35 7.66 -2.19
N ARG A 57 9.39 7.52 -1.39
CA ARG A 57 9.93 6.22 -0.99
C ARG A 57 9.62 6.00 0.48
N ILE A 58 8.95 4.91 0.77
CA ILE A 58 8.57 4.49 2.12
C ILE A 58 9.41 3.28 2.47
N THR A 59 10.26 3.39 3.48
CA THR A 59 11.16 2.33 3.92
C THR A 59 10.86 1.98 5.36
N GLU A 60 10.79 0.69 5.69
CA GLU A 60 10.73 0.27 7.08
C GLU A 60 12.12 0.16 7.66
N GLN A 61 12.33 0.83 8.79
CA GLN A 61 13.57 0.79 9.53
C GLN A 61 13.29 0.86 11.04
N ALA A 62 13.79 -0.12 11.77
CA ALA A 62 13.67 -0.18 13.25
C ALA A 62 12.24 0.03 13.78
N GLY A 63 11.24 -0.59 13.13
CA GLY A 63 9.83 -0.51 13.53
C GLY A 63 9.18 0.85 13.25
N LYS A 64 9.74 1.63 12.33
CA LYS A 64 9.20 2.88 11.83
C LYS A 64 9.10 2.88 10.32
N LEU A 65 8.15 3.61 9.78
CA LEU A 65 8.10 3.99 8.37
C LEU A 65 8.84 5.31 8.20
N ARG A 66 9.85 5.30 7.35
CA ARG A 66 10.59 6.46 6.91
C ARG A 66 10.10 6.86 5.52
N ILE A 67 9.56 8.07 5.39
CA ILE A 67 8.98 8.60 4.16
C ILE A 67 9.95 9.65 3.61
N GLU A 68 10.53 9.37 2.46
CA GLU A 68 11.45 10.27 1.76
C GLU A 68 10.74 10.90 0.56
N GLY A 69 10.93 12.21 0.37
CA GLY A 69 10.40 12.96 -0.79
C GLY A 69 9.64 14.22 -0.43
N SER A 70 9.00 14.29 0.74
CA SER A 70 8.30 15.49 1.21
C SER A 70 8.03 15.43 2.71
N ALA A 71 7.99 16.59 3.36
CA ALA A 71 7.54 16.72 4.76
C ALA A 71 6.13 17.33 4.84
N ASP A 72 5.28 17.05 3.86
CA ASP A 72 3.88 17.48 3.88
C ASP A 72 3.11 16.61 4.89
N PRO A 73 2.45 17.21 5.89
CA PRO A 73 1.63 16.47 6.86
C PRO A 73 0.53 15.62 6.19
N LYS A 74 0.02 16.06 5.05
CA LYS A 74 -0.96 15.31 4.27
C LYS A 74 -0.39 13.97 3.75
N LEU A 75 0.89 13.93 3.38
CA LEU A 75 1.53 12.68 2.97
C LEU A 75 1.64 11.69 4.13
N THR A 76 1.98 12.17 5.32
CA THR A 76 2.00 11.36 6.53
C THR A 76 0.63 10.75 6.80
N GLN A 77 -0.44 11.55 6.72
CA GLN A 77 -1.82 11.08 6.88
C GLN A 77 -2.20 10.05 5.80
N THR A 78 -1.84 10.31 4.55
CA THR A 78 -2.09 9.37 3.44
C THR A 78 -1.38 8.03 3.68
N VAL A 79 -0.12 8.03 4.11
CA VAL A 79 0.63 6.81 4.41
C VAL A 79 0.03 6.07 5.61
N THR A 80 -0.40 6.79 6.67
CA THR A 80 -1.14 6.22 7.80
C THR A 80 -2.38 5.47 7.31
N HIS A 81 -3.17 6.09 6.42
CA HIS A 81 -4.35 5.47 5.82
C HIS A 81 -4.00 4.26 4.94
N MET A 82 -2.97 4.36 4.10
CA MET A 82 -2.54 3.27 3.22
C MET A 82 -2.14 2.01 4.00
N PHE A 83 -1.39 2.18 5.08
CA PHE A 83 -0.96 1.08 5.95
C PHE A 83 -1.98 0.74 7.04
N ARG A 84 -3.13 1.41 7.09
CA ARG A 84 -4.20 1.22 8.08
C ARG A 84 -3.69 1.36 9.53
N LEU A 85 -2.76 2.28 9.78
CA LEU A 85 -2.20 2.51 11.11
C LEU A 85 -3.19 3.22 12.04
N ASP A 86 -4.25 3.79 11.49
CA ASP A 86 -5.39 4.38 12.17
C ASP A 86 -6.44 3.36 12.67
N GLU A 87 -6.24 2.08 12.39
CA GLU A 87 -7.12 1.00 12.83
C GLU A 87 -6.51 0.21 13.99
N ASP A 88 -7.37 -0.20 14.92
CA ASP A 88 -7.03 -1.04 16.06
C ASP A 88 -7.39 -2.51 15.77
N LEU A 89 -6.40 -3.38 15.69
CA LEU A 89 -6.55 -4.83 15.54
C LEU A 89 -6.21 -5.60 16.82
N SER A 90 -6.01 -4.93 17.95
CA SER A 90 -5.61 -5.58 19.21
C SER A 90 -6.59 -6.67 19.63
N ARG A 91 -7.90 -6.40 19.53
CA ARG A 91 -8.94 -7.40 19.82
C ARG A 91 -8.87 -8.64 18.90
N PHE A 92 -8.58 -8.44 17.61
CA PHE A 92 -8.39 -9.58 16.69
C PHE A 92 -7.19 -10.42 17.12
N TYR A 93 -6.08 -9.79 17.48
CA TYR A 93 -4.89 -10.52 17.92
C TYR A 93 -5.09 -11.24 19.27
N GLU A 94 -5.91 -10.71 20.15
CA GLU A 94 -6.31 -11.40 21.37
C GLU A 94 -7.13 -12.66 21.07
N LEU A 95 -8.09 -12.58 20.14
CA LEU A 95 -8.95 -13.70 19.76
C LEU A 95 -8.17 -14.87 19.12
N VAL A 96 -7.13 -14.57 18.33
CA VAL A 96 -6.35 -15.59 17.62
C VAL A 96 -5.14 -16.08 18.40
N ARG A 97 -4.89 -15.57 19.60
CA ARG A 97 -3.67 -15.84 20.38
C ARG A 97 -3.46 -17.32 20.69
N GLU A 98 -4.52 -18.07 20.89
CA GLU A 98 -4.51 -19.50 21.25
C GLU A 98 -4.95 -20.40 20.07
N ASP A 99 -5.06 -19.83 18.87
CA ASP A 99 -5.50 -20.50 17.65
C ASP A 99 -4.29 -20.83 16.74
N GLU A 100 -4.54 -21.62 15.70
CA GLU A 100 -3.60 -21.85 14.59
C GLU A 100 -3.19 -20.55 13.90
N LEU A 101 -3.99 -19.50 14.04
CA LEU A 101 -3.76 -18.15 13.52
C LEU A 101 -2.94 -17.25 14.46
N ALA A 102 -2.39 -17.76 15.56
CA ALA A 102 -1.59 -16.97 16.53
C ALA A 102 -0.43 -16.19 15.87
N TRP A 103 0.10 -16.70 14.76
CA TRP A 103 1.12 -16.02 13.97
C TRP A 103 0.66 -14.67 13.41
N CYS A 104 -0.65 -14.42 13.29
CA CYS A 104 -1.20 -13.13 12.85
C CYS A 104 -0.88 -12.01 13.85
N ALA A 105 -0.77 -12.33 15.15
CA ALA A 105 -0.43 -11.38 16.19
C ALA A 105 0.98 -10.75 16.03
N LEU A 106 1.80 -11.31 15.12
CA LEU A 106 3.09 -10.74 14.73
C LEU A 106 2.94 -9.57 13.72
N GLY A 107 1.74 -9.01 13.55
CA GLY A 107 1.49 -7.84 12.72
C GLY A 107 0.81 -8.10 11.38
N ALA A 108 0.27 -9.30 11.16
CA ALA A 108 -0.51 -9.64 9.96
C ALA A 108 -1.96 -9.14 10.05
N GLY A 109 -2.73 -9.31 8.95
CA GLY A 109 -4.16 -8.99 8.91
C GLY A 109 -4.48 -7.59 8.36
N ARG A 110 -3.49 -6.78 8.06
CA ARG A 110 -3.68 -5.49 7.38
C ARG A 110 -3.53 -5.65 5.88
N MET A 111 -4.41 -4.98 5.14
CA MET A 111 -4.33 -4.88 3.69
C MET A 111 -3.89 -3.47 3.30
N LEU A 112 -2.91 -3.37 2.42
CA LEU A 112 -2.48 -2.08 1.88
C LEU A 112 -3.64 -1.44 1.10
N ARG A 113 -3.96 -0.19 1.39
CA ARG A 113 -4.94 0.61 0.63
C ARG A 113 -4.24 1.44 -0.43
N ALA A 114 -4.95 1.74 -1.52
CA ALA A 114 -4.52 2.82 -2.39
C ALA A 114 -4.67 4.18 -1.67
N PRO A 115 -3.93 5.21 -2.12
CA PRO A 115 -4.02 6.55 -1.53
C PRO A 115 -5.39 7.20 -1.70
N THR A 116 -6.21 6.72 -2.64
CA THR A 116 -7.56 7.22 -2.91
C THR A 116 -8.50 6.07 -3.27
N VAL A 117 -9.78 6.20 -2.90
CA VAL A 117 -10.84 5.25 -3.28
C VAL A 117 -10.96 5.12 -4.81
N PHE A 118 -10.75 6.22 -5.54
CA PHE A 118 -10.79 6.20 -7.00
C PHE A 118 -9.72 5.26 -7.58
N GLU A 119 -8.51 5.29 -7.04
CA GLU A 119 -7.42 4.40 -7.46
C GLU A 119 -7.74 2.93 -7.17
N ASP A 120 -8.31 2.63 -6.00
CA ASP A 120 -8.76 1.27 -5.65
C ASP A 120 -9.82 0.76 -6.64
N VAL A 121 -10.82 1.58 -6.95
CA VAL A 121 -11.89 1.23 -7.92
C VAL A 121 -11.30 0.97 -9.30
N VAL A 122 -10.43 1.85 -9.80
CA VAL A 122 -9.81 1.69 -11.12
C VAL A 122 -8.94 0.42 -11.17
N LYS A 123 -8.10 0.18 -10.17
CA LYS A 123 -7.28 -1.03 -10.09
C LYS A 123 -8.14 -2.30 -10.05
N THR A 124 -9.23 -2.29 -9.28
CA THR A 124 -10.17 -3.40 -9.19
C THR A 124 -10.83 -3.69 -10.54
N ILE A 125 -11.34 -2.67 -11.24
CA ILE A 125 -11.94 -2.82 -12.57
C ILE A 125 -10.91 -3.39 -13.55
N CYS A 126 -9.69 -2.85 -13.57
CA CYS A 126 -8.63 -3.32 -14.47
C CYS A 126 -8.23 -4.77 -14.20
N THR A 127 -8.20 -5.21 -12.95
CA THR A 127 -7.90 -6.60 -12.61
C THR A 127 -9.02 -7.54 -12.98
N LEU A 128 -10.28 -7.16 -12.81
CA LEU A 128 -11.46 -7.94 -13.23
C LEU A 128 -11.50 -8.12 -14.74
N VAL A 129 -11.32 -7.07 -15.52
CA VAL A 129 -11.28 -7.13 -16.99
C VAL A 129 -10.16 -8.05 -17.48
N ARG A 130 -8.99 -8.01 -16.82
CA ARG A 130 -7.86 -8.89 -17.16
C ARG A 130 -8.15 -10.37 -16.85
N THR A 131 -8.86 -10.64 -15.77
CA THR A 131 -9.21 -12.02 -15.37
C THR A 131 -10.26 -12.60 -16.31
N THR A 132 -11.28 -11.83 -16.72
CA THR A 132 -12.29 -12.26 -17.69
C THR A 132 -11.69 -12.57 -19.08
N ASN A 133 -10.77 -11.73 -19.53
CA ASN A 133 -10.08 -11.95 -20.81
C ASN A 133 -9.14 -13.17 -20.79
N ARG A 134 -8.58 -13.57 -19.63
CA ARG A 134 -7.80 -14.81 -19.51
C ARG A 134 -8.66 -16.08 -19.60
N GLY A 135 -9.93 -16.02 -19.23
CA GLY A 135 -10.89 -17.14 -19.37
C GLY A 135 -11.34 -17.38 -20.79
N ILE A 136 -11.16 -16.44 -21.72
CA ILE A 136 -11.57 -16.51 -23.12
C ILE A 136 -10.40 -16.79 -24.07
N ALA A 137 -9.17 -16.52 -23.65
CA ALA A 137 -7.97 -16.67 -24.49
C ALA A 137 -7.17 -17.93 -24.10
N THR A 138 -7.58 -19.07 -24.64
CA THR A 138 -6.65 -20.17 -24.87
C THR A 138 -5.62 -19.70 -25.90
N GLY A 139 -4.41 -19.36 -25.44
CA GLY A 139 -3.23 -19.36 -26.32
C GLY A 139 -2.57 -18.02 -26.68
N HIS A 140 -2.69 -16.93 -25.92
CA HIS A 140 -1.91 -15.72 -26.24
C HIS A 140 -1.12 -15.19 -25.05
N GLN A 141 0.13 -14.77 -25.32
CA GLN A 141 1.08 -14.17 -24.38
C GLN A 141 0.49 -12.95 -23.65
N PRO A 142 0.92 -12.67 -22.41
CA PRO A 142 0.47 -11.49 -21.69
C PRO A 142 0.94 -10.22 -22.40
N GLN A 143 0.01 -9.53 -23.04
CA GLN A 143 0.27 -8.14 -23.48
C GLN A 143 0.65 -7.30 -22.26
N LYS A 144 1.84 -6.70 -22.32
CA LYS A 144 2.28 -5.71 -21.34
C LYS A 144 1.22 -4.62 -21.27
N CYS A 145 0.63 -4.42 -20.11
CA CYS A 145 -0.21 -3.23 -19.88
C CYS A 145 0.63 -1.99 -20.20
N LEU A 146 0.10 -1.11 -21.03
CA LEU A 146 0.66 0.23 -21.22
C LEU A 146 0.83 0.87 -19.85
N PRO A 147 1.93 1.59 -19.58
CA PRO A 147 2.10 2.31 -18.35
C PRO A 147 0.96 3.32 -18.22
N MET A 148 0.06 3.08 -17.26
CA MET A 148 -0.95 4.07 -16.92
C MET A 148 -0.22 5.31 -16.40
N ALA A 149 -0.49 6.45 -17.03
CA ALA A 149 -0.10 7.73 -16.46
C ALA A 149 -0.63 7.82 -15.02
N PRO A 150 0.11 8.42 -14.09
CA PRO A 150 -0.34 8.50 -12.72
C PRO A 150 -1.72 9.13 -12.66
N VAL A 151 -2.67 8.42 -12.09
CA VAL A 151 -4.10 8.79 -11.99
C VAL A 151 -4.32 10.17 -11.34
N ALA A 152 -3.32 10.68 -10.64
CA ALA A 152 -3.31 12.03 -10.06
C ALA A 152 -3.49 13.18 -11.06
N LEU A 153 -3.35 12.92 -12.38
CA LEU A 153 -3.51 13.95 -13.44
C LEU A 153 -4.96 14.09 -13.94
N LEU A 154 -5.89 13.25 -13.46
CA LEU A 154 -7.29 13.23 -13.93
C LEU A 154 -8.30 13.91 -12.97
N ILE A 155 -7.84 14.59 -11.90
CA ILE A 155 -8.72 15.36 -11.03
C ILE A 155 -8.78 16.78 -11.54
N PRO A 156 -9.92 17.26 -12.12
CA PRO A 156 -10.08 18.68 -12.42
C PRO A 156 -10.05 19.50 -11.12
N ALA A 157 -9.53 20.71 -11.25
CA ALA A 157 -9.41 21.69 -10.17
C ALA A 157 -10.78 22.11 -9.63
#